data_d779814f51f5a47d1dd4d957305549e8
#
_entry.id   d779814f51f5a47d1dd4d957305549e8
#
_cell.length_a   1.000
_cell.length_b   1.000
_cell.length_c   1.000
_cell.angle_alpha   90.00
_cell.angle_beta   90.00
_cell.angle_gamma   90.00
#
_symmetry.space_group_name_H-M   'P 1'
#
loop_
_entity.id
_entity.type
_entity.pdbx_description
1 polymer ?
#
loop_
_entity_poly.entity_id
_entity_poly.type
_entity_poly.pdbx_seq_one_letter_code
_entity_poly.pdbx_strand_id
1 'polypeptide(L)'
;PFLFEEGKTPLFVMLDGITDVRNFGAIARTCECAGADAIIIPSKNSVSVNADAMKTSAGALHTLPVCREQSLTNTIKYLKDCGFKIVAATEKGDYDYTKANYKDPVCIIMGAEDTGVPYEHLSLCDEWIKIPLMGKIESLNVSVAAGILIYEAVKQRGFTEDKTASAL
;
A
#
# COMPACT_ATOMS: atom_id res chain seq x y z
N PRO A 1 -8.63 15.40 -1.31
CA PRO A 1 -8.66 16.86 -1.06
C PRO A 1 -8.44 17.21 0.40
N PHE A 2 -9.13 16.53 1.32
CA PHE A 2 -9.08 16.82 2.75
C PHE A 2 -7.65 16.76 3.33
N LEU A 3 -6.86 15.73 2.98
CA LEU A 3 -5.50 15.60 3.48
C LEU A 3 -4.57 16.69 2.98
N PHE A 4 -4.78 17.12 1.73
CA PHE A 4 -4.01 18.25 1.17
C PHE A 4 -4.39 19.56 1.90
N GLU A 5 -5.66 19.73 2.20
CA GLU A 5 -6.12 20.92 2.93
C GLU A 5 -5.52 21.01 4.33
N GLU A 6 -5.27 19.86 4.97
CA GLU A 6 -4.59 19.80 6.27
C GLU A 6 -3.07 19.93 6.18
N GLY A 7 -2.51 20.09 4.98
CA GLY A 7 -1.07 20.18 4.77
C GLY A 7 -0.34 18.85 4.94
N LYS A 8 -1.06 17.74 4.94
CA LYS A 8 -0.48 16.40 5.04
C LYS A 8 -0.10 15.87 3.66
N THR A 9 0.91 15.00 3.62
CA THR A 9 1.31 14.30 2.41
C THR A 9 0.73 12.90 2.43
N PRO A 10 -0.32 12.62 1.63
CA PRO A 10 -1.00 11.32 1.70
C PRO A 10 -0.11 10.15 1.29
N LEU A 11 -0.31 9.02 1.98
CA LEU A 11 0.26 7.72 1.64
C LEU A 11 -0.88 6.72 1.57
N PHE A 12 -1.16 6.21 0.38
CA PHE A 12 -2.17 5.18 0.15
C PHE A 12 -1.52 3.88 -0.24
N VAL A 13 -2.16 2.78 0.11
CA VAL A 13 -1.74 1.43 -0.30
C VAL A 13 -2.90 0.79 -1.04
N MET A 14 -2.67 0.42 -2.29
CA MET A 14 -3.66 -0.24 -3.13
C MET A 14 -3.32 -1.72 -3.23
N LEU A 15 -4.30 -2.57 -2.93
CA LEU A 15 -4.14 -4.02 -2.96
C LEU A 15 -4.91 -4.57 -4.14
N ASP A 16 -4.16 -5.02 -5.14
CA ASP A 16 -4.69 -5.45 -6.43
C ASP A 16 -4.61 -6.97 -6.56
N GLY A 17 -5.73 -7.63 -6.27
CA GLY A 17 -5.82 -9.09 -6.37
C GLY A 17 -5.43 -9.84 -5.10
N ILE A 18 -5.33 -9.16 -3.96
CA ILE A 18 -5.06 -9.81 -2.68
C ILE A 18 -6.38 -10.25 -2.07
N THR A 19 -6.57 -11.56 -1.94
CA THR A 19 -7.82 -12.16 -1.47
C THR A 19 -7.67 -12.87 -0.13
N ASP A 20 -6.45 -13.12 0.32
CA ASP A 20 -6.20 -13.76 1.61
C ASP A 20 -6.45 -12.78 2.75
N VAL A 21 -7.37 -13.14 3.63
CA VAL A 21 -7.81 -12.31 4.76
C VAL A 21 -6.68 -12.02 5.74
N ARG A 22 -5.78 -13.00 5.94
CA ARG A 22 -4.65 -12.83 6.86
C ARG A 22 -3.63 -11.84 6.33
N ASN A 23 -3.33 -11.93 5.04
CA ASN A 23 -2.44 -10.96 4.39
C ASN A 23 -3.05 -9.55 4.44
N PHE A 24 -4.33 -9.44 4.13
CA PHE A 24 -5.03 -8.16 4.21
C PHE A 24 -4.97 -7.57 5.62
N GLY A 25 -5.28 -8.36 6.64
CA GLY A 25 -5.22 -7.91 8.03
C GLY A 25 -3.83 -7.48 8.46
N ALA A 26 -2.81 -8.25 8.07
CA ALA A 26 -1.41 -7.93 8.39
C ALA A 26 -0.97 -6.62 7.72
N ILE A 27 -1.37 -6.41 6.46
CA ILE A 27 -1.07 -5.17 5.74
C ILE A 27 -1.78 -3.99 6.40
N ALA A 28 -3.05 -4.16 6.78
CA ALA A 28 -3.80 -3.11 7.47
C ALA A 28 -3.15 -2.71 8.78
N ARG A 29 -2.68 -3.69 9.55
CA ARG A 29 -1.94 -3.44 10.80
C ARG A 29 -0.69 -2.60 10.53
N THR A 30 0.10 -2.99 9.54
CA THR A 30 1.31 -2.25 9.17
C THR A 30 0.99 -0.84 8.70
N CYS A 31 -0.04 -0.68 7.87
CA CYS A 31 -0.49 0.63 7.40
C CYS A 31 -0.85 1.56 8.56
N GLU A 32 -1.58 1.05 9.54
CA GLU A 32 -1.94 1.86 10.71
C GLU A 32 -0.69 2.23 11.52
N CYS A 33 0.18 1.27 11.80
CA CYS A 33 1.43 1.52 12.53
C CYS A 33 2.31 2.55 11.84
N ALA A 34 2.32 2.54 10.51
CA ALA A 34 3.15 3.44 9.70
C ALA A 34 2.51 4.80 9.46
N GLY A 35 1.25 4.98 9.82
CA GLY A 35 0.53 6.22 9.56
C GLY A 35 0.05 6.38 8.12
N ALA A 36 -0.14 5.28 7.38
CA ALA A 36 -0.76 5.35 6.07
C ALA A 36 -2.21 5.85 6.21
N ASP A 37 -2.68 6.54 5.20
CA ASP A 37 -3.96 7.26 5.30
C ASP A 37 -5.15 6.42 4.86
N ALA A 38 -4.96 5.46 3.96
CA ALA A 38 -6.04 4.59 3.49
C ALA A 38 -5.49 3.36 2.77
N ILE A 39 -6.30 2.31 2.75
CA ILE A 39 -6.12 1.16 1.87
C ILE A 39 -7.20 1.22 0.79
N ILE A 40 -6.83 0.95 -0.44
CA ILE A 40 -7.74 0.88 -1.58
C ILE A 40 -7.79 -0.55 -2.08
N ILE A 41 -8.99 -1.10 -2.21
CA ILE A 41 -9.21 -2.45 -2.74
C ILE A 41 -10.30 -2.43 -3.81
N PRO A 42 -10.30 -3.40 -4.74
CA PRO A 42 -11.41 -3.51 -5.68
C PRO A 42 -12.68 -3.96 -4.95
N SER A 43 -13.84 -3.54 -5.45
CA SER A 43 -15.12 -3.93 -4.87
C SER A 43 -15.49 -5.39 -5.16
N LYS A 44 -14.89 -6.00 -6.18
CA LYS A 44 -15.08 -7.40 -6.56
C LYS A 44 -13.76 -8.16 -6.45
N ASN A 45 -13.83 -9.45 -6.14
CA ASN A 45 -12.67 -10.34 -6.05
C ASN A 45 -11.63 -9.82 -5.06
N SER A 46 -12.12 -9.35 -3.92
CA SER A 46 -11.28 -8.83 -2.84
C SER A 46 -11.72 -9.42 -1.50
N VAL A 47 -11.04 -9.01 -0.45
CA VAL A 47 -11.31 -9.47 0.91
C VAL A 47 -12.54 -8.81 1.52
N SER A 48 -13.17 -9.50 2.47
CA SER A 48 -14.20 -8.92 3.34
C SER A 48 -13.54 -8.42 4.62
N VAL A 49 -14.04 -7.33 5.16
CA VAL A 49 -13.65 -6.88 6.50
C VAL A 49 -14.49 -7.68 7.50
N ASN A 50 -13.95 -8.81 7.93
CA ASN A 50 -14.63 -9.76 8.83
C ASN A 50 -13.85 -9.91 10.14
N ALA A 51 -14.33 -10.81 11.01
CA ALA A 51 -13.72 -11.02 12.33
C ALA A 51 -12.25 -11.46 12.24
N ASP A 52 -11.89 -12.28 11.24
CA ASP A 52 -10.51 -12.72 11.07
C ASP A 52 -9.61 -11.58 10.63
N ALA A 53 -10.08 -10.73 9.71
CA ALA A 53 -9.35 -9.54 9.28
C ALA A 53 -9.17 -8.57 10.45
N MET A 54 -10.23 -8.34 11.24
CA MET A 54 -10.17 -7.47 12.41
C MET A 54 -9.15 -7.98 13.42
N LYS A 55 -9.14 -9.28 13.70
CA LYS A 55 -8.20 -9.90 14.62
C LYS A 55 -6.76 -9.80 14.11
N THR A 56 -6.52 -10.16 12.85
CA THR A 56 -5.18 -10.14 12.24
C THR A 56 -4.63 -8.72 12.16
N SER A 57 -5.49 -7.74 11.96
CA SER A 57 -5.09 -6.34 11.91
C SER A 57 -4.82 -5.72 13.28
N ALA A 58 -5.06 -6.46 14.37
CA ALA A 58 -4.97 -5.96 15.75
C ALA A 58 -5.86 -4.71 15.97
N GLY A 59 -7.02 -4.69 15.32
CA GLY A 59 -7.98 -3.59 15.44
C GLY A 59 -7.73 -2.41 14.51
N ALA A 60 -6.69 -2.44 13.67
CA ALA A 60 -6.38 -1.33 12.75
C ALA A 60 -7.56 -0.99 11.84
N LEU A 61 -8.35 -1.98 11.43
CA LEU A 61 -9.51 -1.78 10.55
C LEU A 61 -10.67 -1.02 11.21
N HIS A 62 -10.61 -0.75 12.50
CA HIS A 62 -11.59 0.14 13.16
C HIS A 62 -11.33 1.60 12.82
N THR A 63 -10.08 1.97 12.54
CA THR A 63 -9.67 3.38 12.37
C THR A 63 -9.13 3.70 10.99
N LEU A 64 -8.54 2.72 10.31
CA LEU A 64 -7.94 2.91 8.99
C LEU A 64 -9.01 2.81 7.90
N PRO A 65 -9.22 3.86 7.09
CA PRO A 65 -10.17 3.80 6.00
C PRO A 65 -9.81 2.73 4.96
N VAL A 66 -10.81 1.94 4.56
CA VAL A 66 -10.68 0.98 3.47
C VAL A 66 -11.65 1.42 2.38
N CYS A 67 -11.10 1.85 1.25
CA CYS A 67 -11.87 2.35 0.12
C CYS A 67 -12.09 1.24 -0.91
N ARG A 68 -13.34 0.88 -1.17
CA ARG A 68 -13.71 -0.11 -2.19
C ARG A 68 -14.04 0.60 -3.47
N GLU A 69 -13.32 0.28 -4.54
CA GLU A 69 -13.49 0.94 -5.83
C GLU A 69 -13.91 -0.04 -6.92
N GLN A 70 -14.85 0.38 -7.76
CA GLN A 70 -15.35 -0.49 -8.83
C GLN A 70 -14.31 -0.72 -9.93
N SER A 71 -13.46 0.27 -10.19
CA SER A 71 -12.42 0.19 -11.21
C SER A 71 -11.12 0.75 -10.68
N LEU A 72 -10.14 -0.11 -10.46
CA LEU A 72 -8.81 0.34 -10.05
C LEU A 72 -8.14 1.15 -11.15
N THR A 73 -8.40 0.84 -12.43
CA THR A 73 -7.90 1.65 -13.55
C THR A 73 -8.35 3.10 -13.41
N ASN A 74 -9.63 3.32 -13.18
CA ASN A 74 -10.17 4.68 -13.01
C ASN A 74 -9.65 5.33 -11.74
N THR A 75 -9.50 4.57 -10.68
CA THR A 75 -8.95 5.07 -9.41
C THR A 75 -7.51 5.54 -9.60
N ILE A 76 -6.67 4.75 -10.30
CA ILE A 76 -5.29 5.14 -10.59
C ILE A 76 -5.24 6.46 -11.37
N LYS A 77 -6.05 6.56 -12.44
CA LYS A 77 -6.12 7.78 -13.23
C LYS A 77 -6.56 8.98 -12.41
N TYR A 78 -7.56 8.80 -11.57
CA TYR A 78 -8.05 9.86 -10.68
C TYR A 78 -6.96 10.32 -9.70
N LEU A 79 -6.25 9.39 -9.08
CA LEU A 79 -5.18 9.72 -8.15
C LEU A 79 -4.05 10.48 -8.85
N LYS A 80 -3.69 10.09 -10.06
CA LYS A 80 -2.69 10.81 -10.85
C LYS A 80 -3.14 12.25 -11.13
N ASP A 81 -4.39 12.43 -11.49
CA ASP A 81 -4.96 13.77 -11.72
C ASP A 81 -4.96 14.60 -10.44
N CYS A 82 -5.04 13.96 -9.28
CA CYS A 82 -4.96 14.62 -7.96
C CYS A 82 -3.50 14.90 -7.52
N GLY A 83 -2.52 14.53 -8.30
CA GLY A 83 -1.12 14.77 -7.99
C GLY A 83 -0.41 13.62 -7.28
N PHE A 84 -1.02 12.45 -7.21
CA PHE A 84 -0.37 11.27 -6.64
C PHE A 84 0.61 10.65 -7.63
N LYS A 85 1.74 10.23 -7.11
CA LYS A 85 2.67 9.35 -7.80
C LYS A 85 2.23 7.91 -7.55
N ILE A 86 2.17 7.10 -8.58
CA ILE A 86 1.74 5.71 -8.49
C ILE A 86 2.96 4.81 -8.65
N VAL A 87 3.25 4.04 -7.62
CA VAL A 87 4.42 3.16 -7.57
C VAL A 87 3.94 1.71 -7.46
N ALA A 88 4.30 0.87 -8.41
CA ALA A 88 3.96 -0.54 -8.39
C ALA A 88 5.14 -1.38 -7.93
N ALA A 89 4.87 -2.30 -7.00
CA ALA A 89 5.82 -3.32 -6.59
C ALA A 89 5.71 -4.50 -7.56
N THR A 90 6.78 -4.80 -8.28
CA THR A 90 6.79 -5.86 -9.29
C THR A 90 8.21 -6.43 -9.45
N GLU A 91 8.30 -7.73 -9.70
CA GLU A 91 9.58 -8.38 -10.02
C GLU A 91 10.23 -7.79 -11.29
N LYS A 92 9.41 -7.15 -12.14
CA LYS A 92 9.85 -6.47 -13.36
C LYS A 92 10.32 -5.05 -13.11
N GLY A 93 10.51 -4.67 -11.85
CA GLY A 93 10.89 -3.32 -11.48
C GLY A 93 12.16 -2.84 -12.15
N ASP A 94 12.18 -1.58 -12.56
CA ASP A 94 13.31 -0.95 -13.24
C ASP A 94 14.48 -0.72 -12.30
N TYR A 95 14.20 -0.56 -11.01
CA TYR A 95 15.22 -0.35 -9.98
C TYR A 95 14.70 -0.80 -8.61
N ASP A 96 15.60 -0.86 -7.62
CA ASP A 96 15.18 -1.28 -6.30
C ASP A 96 14.33 -0.21 -5.60
N TYR A 97 13.52 -0.67 -4.65
CA TYR A 97 12.52 0.17 -3.99
C TYR A 97 13.09 1.38 -3.26
N THR A 98 14.37 1.33 -2.85
CA THR A 98 14.99 2.44 -2.11
C THR A 98 15.27 3.66 -2.99
N LYS A 99 15.27 3.47 -4.30
CA LYS A 99 15.59 4.52 -5.26
C LYS A 99 14.38 5.35 -5.69
N ALA A 100 13.18 4.91 -5.37
CA ALA A 100 11.98 5.69 -5.64
C ALA A 100 11.84 6.83 -4.62
N ASN A 101 11.17 7.91 -5.02
CA ASN A 101 10.88 9.03 -4.14
C ASN A 101 9.47 8.86 -3.55
N TYR A 102 9.37 8.66 -2.24
CA TYR A 102 8.09 8.50 -1.55
C TYR A 102 7.71 9.74 -0.72
N LYS A 103 8.40 10.85 -0.91
CA LYS A 103 8.18 12.07 -0.10
C LYS A 103 6.95 12.86 -0.51
N ASP A 104 6.53 12.72 -1.77
CA ASP A 104 5.34 13.37 -2.30
C ASP A 104 4.10 12.49 -2.08
N PRO A 105 2.89 12.97 -2.37
CA PRO A 105 1.70 12.11 -2.32
C PRO A 105 1.91 10.86 -3.16
N VAL A 106 1.76 9.69 -2.56
CA VAL A 106 2.07 8.42 -3.22
C VAL A 106 1.03 7.36 -2.93
N CYS A 107 0.75 6.54 -3.94
CA CYS A 107 -0.02 5.32 -3.80
C CYS A 107 0.89 4.15 -4.21
N ILE A 108 1.11 3.22 -3.28
CA ILE A 108 1.89 2.01 -3.52
C ILE A 108 0.92 0.89 -3.88
N ILE A 109 1.13 0.25 -5.03
CA ILE A 109 0.29 -0.87 -5.48
C ILE A 109 1.01 -2.19 -5.24
N MET A 110 0.34 -3.08 -4.50
CA MET A 110 0.77 -4.45 -4.24
C MET A 110 -0.13 -5.41 -5.02
N GLY A 111 0.44 -6.37 -5.70
CA GLY A 111 -0.31 -7.37 -6.45
C GLY A 111 -0.37 -8.73 -5.77
N ALA A 112 -1.13 -9.64 -6.37
CA ALA A 112 -1.26 -11.02 -5.91
C ALA A 112 0.10 -11.74 -5.90
N GLU A 113 0.28 -12.69 -4.98
CA GLU A 113 1.56 -13.39 -4.82
C GLU A 113 1.97 -14.18 -6.06
N ASP A 114 1.01 -14.75 -6.76
CA ASP A 114 1.25 -15.61 -7.93
C ASP A 114 1.36 -14.83 -9.25
N THR A 115 0.51 -13.84 -9.46
CA THR A 115 0.40 -13.12 -10.73
C THR A 115 0.94 -11.69 -10.68
N GLY A 116 1.12 -11.14 -9.50
CA GLY A 116 1.57 -9.75 -9.33
C GLY A 116 0.53 -8.73 -9.74
N VAL A 117 0.97 -7.52 -10.00
CA VAL A 117 0.09 -6.44 -10.49
C VAL A 117 -0.18 -6.67 -11.99
N PRO A 118 -1.45 -6.69 -12.44
CA PRO A 118 -1.76 -6.86 -13.86
C PRO A 118 -1.12 -5.75 -14.72
N TYR A 119 -0.71 -6.12 -15.92
CA TYR A 119 -0.09 -5.15 -16.85
C TYR A 119 -1.00 -3.95 -17.15
N GLU A 120 -2.28 -4.17 -17.20
CA GLU A 120 -3.29 -3.10 -17.37
C GLU A 120 -3.10 -1.97 -16.35
N HIS A 121 -2.77 -2.32 -15.10
CA HIS A 121 -2.51 -1.34 -14.05
C HIS A 121 -1.04 -0.91 -14.04
N LEU A 122 -0.11 -1.82 -14.29
CA LEU A 122 1.32 -1.47 -14.36
C LEU A 122 1.60 -0.38 -15.38
N SER A 123 0.94 -0.46 -16.54
CA SER A 123 1.13 0.52 -17.61
C SER A 123 0.73 1.94 -17.22
N LEU A 124 -0.10 2.09 -16.19
CA LEU A 124 -0.54 3.39 -15.68
C LEU A 124 0.36 3.93 -14.57
N CYS A 125 1.26 3.09 -14.03
CA CYS A 125 2.11 3.48 -12.91
C CYS A 125 3.27 4.36 -13.37
N ASP A 126 3.66 5.29 -12.49
CA ASP A 126 4.77 6.20 -12.75
C ASP A 126 6.11 5.51 -12.56
N GLU A 127 6.20 4.58 -11.61
CA GLU A 127 7.42 3.85 -11.31
C GLU A 127 7.13 2.38 -11.02
N TRP A 128 8.01 1.51 -11.47
CA TRP A 128 8.00 0.08 -11.17
C TRP A 128 9.24 -0.22 -10.33
N ILE A 129 9.04 -0.68 -9.12
CA ILE A 129 10.13 -0.96 -8.17
C ILE A 129 10.10 -2.41 -7.76
N LYS A 130 11.24 -2.89 -7.31
CA LYS A 130 11.39 -4.26 -6.82
C LYS A 130 12.13 -4.29 -5.50
N ILE A 131 11.89 -5.35 -4.74
CA ILE A 131 12.66 -5.67 -3.55
C ILE A 131 13.71 -6.69 -3.97
N PRO A 132 15.01 -6.38 -3.86
CA PRO A 132 16.05 -7.33 -4.24
C PRO A 132 15.97 -8.60 -3.40
N LEU A 133 15.99 -9.76 -4.04
CA LEU A 133 15.99 -11.06 -3.37
C LEU A 133 17.40 -11.65 -3.47
N MET A 134 18.05 -11.84 -2.34
CA MET A 134 19.44 -12.24 -2.26
C MET A 134 19.63 -13.75 -2.11
N GLY A 135 18.54 -14.48 -1.94
CA GLY A 135 18.54 -15.93 -1.77
C GLY A 135 18.01 -16.65 -2.99
N LYS A 136 17.52 -17.87 -2.78
CA LYS A 136 17.01 -18.73 -3.85
C LYS A 136 15.49 -18.74 -3.96
N ILE A 137 14.78 -18.34 -2.90
CA ILE A 137 13.33 -18.28 -2.91
C ILE A 137 12.90 -17.07 -3.75
N GLU A 138 11.90 -17.26 -4.57
CA GLU A 138 11.56 -16.33 -5.67
C GLU A 138 10.68 -15.16 -5.27
N SER A 139 10.06 -15.21 -4.08
CA SER A 139 9.18 -14.13 -3.62
C SER A 139 9.07 -14.05 -2.10
N LEU A 140 8.80 -12.85 -1.62
CA LEU A 140 8.43 -12.64 -0.21
C LEU A 140 6.92 -12.78 -0.06
N ASN A 141 6.47 -13.13 1.13
CA ASN A 141 5.06 -12.99 1.48
C ASN A 141 4.63 -11.54 1.23
N VAL A 142 3.44 -11.35 0.67
CA VAL A 142 2.99 -10.00 0.25
C VAL A 142 2.87 -9.03 1.42
N SER A 143 2.47 -9.51 2.61
CA SER A 143 2.37 -8.62 3.78
C SER A 143 3.74 -8.17 4.27
N VAL A 144 4.75 -9.02 4.14
CA VAL A 144 6.15 -8.67 4.45
C VAL A 144 6.67 -7.66 3.43
N ALA A 145 6.45 -7.91 2.15
CA ALA A 145 6.85 -6.98 1.08
C ALA A 145 6.20 -5.61 1.28
N ALA A 146 4.90 -5.59 1.58
CA ALA A 146 4.19 -4.36 1.86
C ALA A 146 4.82 -3.59 3.03
N GLY A 147 5.18 -4.29 4.11
CA GLY A 147 5.83 -3.68 5.27
C GLY A 147 7.14 -3.01 4.92
N ILE A 148 7.96 -3.67 4.11
CA ILE A 148 9.24 -3.12 3.65
C ILE A 148 9.02 -1.82 2.88
N LEU A 149 8.07 -1.82 1.94
CA LEU A 149 7.82 -0.65 1.09
C LEU A 149 7.18 0.50 1.86
N ILE A 150 6.21 0.20 2.71
CA ILE A 150 5.53 1.20 3.52
C ILE A 150 6.53 1.91 4.43
N TYR A 151 7.42 1.15 5.10
CA TYR A 151 8.40 1.74 6.00
C TYR A 151 9.56 2.42 5.26
N GLU A 152 9.83 2.07 4.02
CA GLU A 152 10.75 2.86 3.20
C GLU A 152 10.14 4.26 2.93
N ALA A 153 8.85 4.32 2.65
CA ALA A 153 8.16 5.60 2.48
C ALA A 153 8.22 6.44 3.76
N VAL A 154 7.92 5.82 4.90
CA VAL A 154 7.97 6.49 6.22
C VAL A 154 9.39 6.98 6.52
N LYS A 155 10.40 6.15 6.26
CA LYS A 155 11.80 6.51 6.46
C LYS A 155 12.17 7.75 5.65
N GLN A 156 11.81 7.79 4.37
CA GLN A 156 12.12 8.93 3.52
C GLN A 156 11.43 10.21 3.94
N ARG A 157 10.23 10.09 4.49
CA ARG A 157 9.46 11.23 5.01
C ARG A 157 9.94 11.72 6.37
N GLY A 158 10.82 10.94 7.03
CA GLY A 158 11.27 11.19 8.39
C GLY A 158 10.29 10.60 9.40
N PHE A 159 10.82 9.91 10.41
CA PHE A 159 9.99 9.31 11.44
C PHE A 159 9.48 10.39 12.40
N THR A 160 8.18 10.62 12.41
CA THR A 160 7.52 11.51 13.37
C THR A 160 6.47 10.70 14.11
N GLU A 161 6.76 10.35 15.35
CA GLU A 161 5.82 9.58 16.16
C GLU A 161 4.65 10.44 16.61
N ASP A 162 3.46 9.83 16.65
CA ASP A 162 2.31 10.45 17.31
C ASP A 162 2.49 10.33 18.81
N LYS A 163 2.87 11.43 19.44
CA LYS A 163 3.12 11.48 20.89
C LYS A 163 1.87 11.18 21.73
N THR A 164 0.69 11.38 21.16
CA THR A 164 -0.56 11.02 21.82
C THR A 164 -0.69 9.50 21.93
N ALA A 165 -0.36 8.77 20.88
CA ALA A 165 -0.36 7.30 20.89
C ALA A 165 0.73 6.75 21.80
N SER A 166 1.92 7.35 21.82
CA SER A 166 3.04 6.88 22.64
C SER A 166 2.85 7.13 24.14
N ALA A 167 1.89 7.94 24.54
CA ALA A 167 1.56 8.19 25.93
C ALA A 167 0.78 7.01 26.57
N LEU A 168 0.39 6.03 25.78
CA LEU A 168 -0.29 4.84 26.26
C LEU A 168 0.70 3.76 26.65
#